data_6f311a14576d670ae3b6330716f1d8b9
#
_entry.id   6f311a14576d670ae3b6330716f1d8b9
#
_cell.length_a   1.000
_cell.length_b   1.000
_cell.length_c   1.000
_cell.angle_alpha   90.00
_cell.angle_beta   90.00
_cell.angle_gamma   90.00
#
_symmetry.space_group_name_H-M   'P 1'
#
loop_
_entity.id
_entity.type
_entity.pdbx_description
1 polymer ?
#
loop_
_entity_poly.entity_id
_entity_poly.type
_entity_poly.pdbx_seq_one_letter_code
_entity_poly.pdbx_strand_id
1 'polypeptide(L)'
;MTTPLYQIGTFAAGNRLLEADQRTVQSDQGRTNAITSGHRACRGCGEALAARVVLDAASRASASQMVTVNATGCLEVFSTPYPESAWQLPWLHSLFGNSAAVASGVSAALRATGRGDVRVVCQAGDGGTVDIGLGCLSGMFERNDDVLFVCYDNQGYMNTGVQRSGATPPAASTATTRPVGTSAGNSFGTGKSLPNIAMAHEIPYVATATVADLHDLEAKVVKAMSMRGARYLHVLVPCPLGWGSASSEIIKVARLATRCGLFPVFEAEHGSVTAVSTIRQPVPVEDYLRPQTRFAHLFRGEGRPDVVAALQERADRNIARYGLLAGSGEESQEES
;
A
#
# COMPACT_ATOMS: atom_id res chain seq x y z
N MET A 1 3.03 19.62 34.86
CA MET A 1 2.35 18.63 34.04
C MET A 1 3.35 17.51 33.74
N THR A 2 3.18 16.39 34.41
CA THR A 2 4.05 15.19 34.15
C THR A 2 3.49 14.45 32.98
N THR A 3 3.98 14.75 31.79
CA THR A 3 3.70 13.91 30.63
C THR A 3 4.33 12.54 30.89
N PRO A 4 3.65 11.43 30.60
CA PRO A 4 4.19 10.11 30.82
C PRO A 4 5.57 9.95 30.19
N LEU A 5 6.52 9.40 30.93
CA LEU A 5 7.93 9.38 30.56
C LEU A 5 8.19 8.72 29.20
N TYR A 6 7.42 7.67 28.88
CA TYR A 6 7.53 6.99 27.60
C TYR A 6 7.02 7.85 26.43
N GLN A 7 6.01 8.66 26.62
CA GLN A 7 5.53 9.60 25.60
C GLN A 7 6.53 10.71 25.34
N ILE A 8 7.16 11.22 26.40
CA ILE A 8 8.22 12.21 26.26
C ILE A 8 9.48 11.57 25.66
N GLY A 9 9.90 10.43 26.18
CA GLY A 9 11.11 9.76 25.70
C GLY A 9 11.02 9.25 24.28
N THR A 10 9.87 8.66 23.90
CA THR A 10 9.71 8.04 22.58
C THR A 10 9.18 9.02 21.54
N PHE A 11 8.23 9.85 21.89
CA PHE A 11 7.58 10.78 20.95
C PHE A 11 8.28 12.12 20.85
N ALA A 12 8.54 12.75 21.98
CA ALA A 12 9.11 14.09 21.97
C ALA A 12 10.57 14.10 21.50
N ALA A 13 11.34 13.04 21.80
CA ALA A 13 12.72 12.91 21.30
C ALA A 13 12.75 12.66 19.78
N GLY A 14 11.89 11.79 19.26
CA GLY A 14 11.78 11.55 17.82
C GLY A 14 11.40 12.82 17.05
N ASN A 15 10.42 13.56 17.52
CA ASN A 15 9.99 14.81 16.92
C ASN A 15 11.04 15.93 17.01
N ARG A 16 11.89 15.92 18.02
CA ARG A 16 12.96 16.91 18.17
C ARG A 16 14.16 16.67 17.25
N LEU A 17 14.35 15.43 16.82
CA LEU A 17 15.47 15.05 15.96
C LEU A 17 15.17 15.25 14.48
N LEU A 18 13.90 15.44 14.11
CA LEU A 18 13.49 15.68 12.74
C LEU A 18 13.16 17.15 12.53
N GLU A 19 13.69 17.74 11.48
CA GLU A 19 13.25 19.04 10.99
C GLU A 19 11.75 19.00 10.64
N ALA A 20 11.09 20.16 10.67
CA ALA A 20 9.65 20.23 10.52
C ALA A 20 9.15 19.64 9.18
N ASP A 21 9.90 19.82 8.12
CA ASP A 21 9.65 19.29 6.77
C ASP A 21 9.87 17.77 6.65
N GLN A 22 10.62 17.18 7.59
CA GLN A 22 10.87 15.74 7.67
C GLN A 22 9.86 14.99 8.55
N ARG A 23 8.92 15.71 9.16
CA ARG A 23 7.91 15.10 10.04
C ARG A 23 6.72 14.62 9.24
N THR A 24 6.32 13.36 9.45
CA THR A 24 5.05 12.85 8.92
C THR A 24 3.87 13.35 9.75
N VAL A 25 2.66 13.25 9.20
CA VAL A 25 1.43 13.52 9.95
C VAL A 25 1.32 12.72 11.25
N GLN A 26 1.94 11.54 11.31
CA GLN A 26 1.95 10.68 12.50
C GLN A 26 2.85 11.21 13.61
N SER A 27 3.83 12.04 13.30
CA SER A 27 4.71 12.68 14.28
C SER A 27 4.23 14.07 14.73
N ASP A 28 3.15 14.59 14.15
CA ASP A 28 2.52 15.84 14.56
C ASP A 28 1.71 15.63 15.84
N GLN A 29 1.97 16.43 16.87
CA GLN A 29 1.23 16.37 18.14
C GLN A 29 -0.19 16.93 18.05
N GLY A 30 -0.43 17.83 17.11
CA GLY A 30 -1.73 18.44 16.83
C GLY A 30 -2.64 17.61 15.92
N ARG A 31 -2.18 16.44 15.47
CA ARG A 31 -2.94 15.61 14.52
C ARG A 31 -4.27 15.13 15.10
N THR A 32 -5.26 15.06 14.24
CA THR A 32 -6.52 14.36 14.51
C THR A 32 -6.42 12.94 13.95
N ASN A 33 -6.62 11.91 14.78
CA ASN A 33 -6.61 10.54 14.32
C ASN A 33 -7.92 10.22 13.60
N ALA A 34 -7.85 9.87 12.32
CA ALA A 34 -9.00 9.40 11.54
C ALA A 34 -9.50 8.03 12.00
N ILE A 35 -8.59 7.20 12.51
CA ILE A 35 -8.88 5.92 13.16
C ILE A 35 -8.36 5.99 14.59
N THR A 36 -9.25 5.81 15.57
CA THR A 36 -8.91 5.84 17.01
C THR A 36 -8.18 4.57 17.45
N SER A 37 -7.68 4.59 18.68
CA SER A 37 -7.01 3.44 19.31
C SER A 37 -7.91 2.24 19.61
N GLY A 38 -9.25 2.37 19.46
CA GLY A 38 -10.23 1.30 19.72
C GLY A 38 -10.28 0.18 18.66
N HIS A 39 -9.44 0.23 17.62
CA HIS A 39 -9.40 -0.80 16.57
C HIS A 39 -8.77 -2.12 17.06
N ARG A 40 -9.12 -3.23 16.40
CA ARG A 40 -8.65 -4.59 16.70
C ARG A 40 -7.64 -5.12 15.68
N ALA A 41 -6.79 -4.27 15.11
CA ALA A 41 -5.77 -4.71 14.15
C ALA A 41 -4.76 -5.66 14.80
N CYS A 42 -4.24 -6.59 14.02
CA CYS A 42 -3.19 -7.50 14.42
C CYS A 42 -1.93 -6.72 14.85
N ARG A 43 -1.17 -7.31 15.77
CA ARG A 43 0.14 -6.74 16.15
C ARG A 43 1.06 -6.67 14.93
N GLY A 44 1.62 -5.50 14.65
CA GLY A 44 2.48 -5.28 13.49
C GLY A 44 1.75 -5.26 12.15
N CYS A 45 0.44 -4.97 12.12
CA CYS A 45 -0.32 -4.89 10.88
C CYS A 45 0.14 -3.71 10.02
N GLY A 46 0.70 -3.99 8.84
CA GLY A 46 1.10 -2.96 7.87
C GLY A 46 -0.09 -2.17 7.33
N GLU A 47 -1.24 -2.81 7.14
CA GLU A 47 -2.46 -2.16 6.66
C GLU A 47 -2.99 -1.14 7.66
N ALA A 48 -3.01 -1.46 8.96
CA ALA A 48 -3.44 -0.52 9.98
C ALA A 48 -2.50 0.70 10.08
N LEU A 49 -1.20 0.50 9.90
CA LEU A 49 -0.23 1.58 9.86
C LEU A 49 -0.45 2.48 8.63
N ALA A 50 -0.55 1.88 7.43
CA ALA A 50 -0.76 2.62 6.19
C ALA A 50 -2.09 3.39 6.21
N ALA A 51 -3.19 2.75 6.63
CA ALA A 51 -4.50 3.38 6.66
C ALA A 51 -4.52 4.62 7.56
N ARG A 52 -3.85 4.57 8.71
CA ARG A 52 -3.73 5.75 9.59
C ARG A 52 -2.98 6.89 8.91
N VAL A 53 -1.84 6.62 8.29
CA VAL A 53 -1.06 7.65 7.57
C VAL A 53 -1.86 8.24 6.42
N VAL A 54 -2.46 7.39 5.58
CA VAL A 54 -3.26 7.80 4.42
C VAL A 54 -4.43 8.69 4.84
N LEU A 55 -5.21 8.24 5.83
CA LEU A 55 -6.43 8.95 6.25
C LEU A 55 -6.12 10.26 6.99
N ASP A 56 -5.10 10.26 7.85
CA ASP A 56 -4.70 11.48 8.57
C ASP A 56 -4.13 12.51 7.58
N ALA A 57 -3.32 12.09 6.59
CA ALA A 57 -2.80 12.96 5.55
C ALA A 57 -3.92 13.49 4.62
N ALA A 58 -4.83 12.62 4.19
CA ALA A 58 -5.98 13.01 3.36
C ALA A 58 -6.92 13.96 4.08
N SER A 59 -7.20 13.71 5.37
CA SER A 59 -8.03 14.57 6.20
C SER A 59 -7.42 15.96 6.36
N ARG A 60 -6.11 16.04 6.62
CA ARG A 60 -5.39 17.32 6.70
C ARG A 60 -5.41 18.05 5.36
N ALA A 61 -5.13 17.37 4.25
CA ALA A 61 -5.10 17.96 2.92
C ALA A 61 -6.47 18.46 2.43
N SER A 62 -7.57 17.91 2.97
CA SER A 62 -8.94 18.32 2.66
C SER A 62 -9.59 19.20 3.72
N ALA A 63 -8.83 19.66 4.72
CA ALA A 63 -9.38 20.35 5.90
C ALA A 63 -10.55 19.57 6.55
N SER A 64 -10.45 18.25 6.60
CA SER A 64 -11.47 17.30 7.07
C SER A 64 -12.77 17.25 6.24
N GLN A 65 -12.81 17.90 5.09
CA GLN A 65 -13.93 17.84 4.15
C GLN A 65 -13.81 16.58 3.26
N MET A 66 -14.06 15.41 3.83
CA MET A 66 -13.97 14.16 3.10
C MET A 66 -14.97 13.10 3.59
N VAL A 67 -15.28 12.17 2.69
CA VAL A 67 -16.04 10.96 2.94
C VAL A 67 -15.19 9.77 2.54
N THR A 68 -15.20 8.73 3.37
CA THR A 68 -14.48 7.48 3.09
C THR A 68 -15.45 6.38 2.70
N VAL A 69 -15.08 5.59 1.69
CA VAL A 69 -15.78 4.35 1.29
C VAL A 69 -14.80 3.21 1.46
N ASN A 70 -15.23 2.12 2.06
CA ASN A 70 -14.37 0.99 2.37
C ASN A 70 -14.99 -0.32 1.87
N ALA A 71 -14.19 -1.15 1.21
CA ALA A 71 -14.57 -2.52 0.90
C ALA A 71 -14.53 -3.40 2.14
N THR A 72 -15.29 -4.49 2.15
CA THR A 72 -15.10 -5.59 3.12
C THR A 72 -13.65 -6.09 3.05
N GLY A 73 -13.01 -6.29 4.19
CA GLY A 73 -11.62 -6.77 4.29
C GLY A 73 -11.04 -6.54 5.68
N CYS A 74 -9.73 -6.69 5.82
CA CYS A 74 -9.07 -6.52 7.12
C CYS A 74 -9.33 -5.13 7.71
N LEU A 75 -9.22 -4.06 6.92
CA LEU A 75 -9.44 -2.69 7.40
C LEU A 75 -10.85 -2.50 7.98
N GLU A 76 -11.87 -2.99 7.30
CA GLU A 76 -13.23 -2.94 7.81
C GLU A 76 -13.34 -3.75 9.11
N VAL A 77 -12.93 -5.03 9.10
CA VAL A 77 -13.11 -5.94 10.23
C VAL A 77 -12.42 -5.44 11.49
N PHE A 78 -11.19 -4.93 11.41
CA PHE A 78 -10.51 -4.46 12.62
C PHE A 78 -10.96 -3.09 13.09
N SER A 79 -11.54 -2.26 12.23
CA SER A 79 -11.91 -0.88 12.54
C SER A 79 -13.38 -0.71 12.99
N THR A 80 -14.21 -1.75 12.83
CA THR A 80 -15.64 -1.72 13.21
C THR A 80 -16.00 -2.82 14.21
N PRO A 81 -15.38 -2.85 15.41
CA PRO A 81 -15.73 -3.81 16.44
C PRO A 81 -17.14 -3.50 16.98
N TYR A 82 -18.13 -4.27 16.59
CA TYR A 82 -19.51 -4.08 17.06
C TYR A 82 -19.59 -4.08 18.61
N PRO A 83 -20.37 -3.14 19.24
CA PRO A 83 -21.25 -2.13 18.62
C PRO A 83 -20.54 -0.80 18.32
N GLU A 84 -19.23 -0.74 18.43
CA GLU A 84 -18.43 0.47 18.28
C GLU A 84 -17.76 0.55 16.90
N SER A 85 -17.27 1.73 16.58
CA SER A 85 -16.47 1.99 15.40
C SER A 85 -15.25 2.83 15.78
N ALA A 86 -14.10 2.52 15.21
CA ALA A 86 -12.88 3.31 15.39
C ALA A 86 -12.81 4.54 14.46
N TRP A 87 -13.78 4.74 13.59
CA TRP A 87 -13.77 5.81 12.57
C TRP A 87 -14.18 7.15 13.18
N GLN A 88 -13.38 8.19 12.87
CA GLN A 88 -13.66 9.58 13.22
C GLN A 88 -14.01 10.45 11.99
N LEU A 89 -14.23 9.81 10.85
CA LEU A 89 -14.61 10.42 9.58
C LEU A 89 -15.95 9.83 9.11
N PRO A 90 -16.73 10.55 8.28
CA PRO A 90 -17.83 9.94 7.55
C PRO A 90 -17.36 8.73 6.77
N TRP A 91 -17.91 7.56 7.08
CA TRP A 91 -17.47 6.27 6.59
C TRP A 91 -18.64 5.43 6.09
N LEU A 92 -18.45 4.81 4.95
CA LEU A 92 -19.43 3.95 4.30
C LEU A 92 -18.78 2.58 4.04
N HIS A 93 -19.36 1.53 4.59
CA HIS A 93 -18.99 0.15 4.24
C HIS A 93 -19.73 -0.28 2.97
N SER A 94 -18.99 -0.83 2.02
CA SER A 94 -19.49 -1.40 0.79
C SER A 94 -19.23 -2.91 0.74
N LEU A 95 -20.06 -3.65 0.00
CA LEU A 95 -19.77 -5.03 -0.35
C LEU A 95 -18.39 -5.14 -1.00
N PHE A 96 -17.75 -6.29 -0.84
CA PHE A 96 -16.37 -6.58 -1.12
C PHE A 96 -15.87 -6.09 -2.49
N GLY A 97 -16.63 -6.31 -3.58
CA GLY A 97 -16.25 -5.89 -4.94
C GLY A 97 -16.78 -4.52 -5.37
N ASN A 98 -17.57 -3.82 -4.54
CA ASN A 98 -18.37 -2.69 -4.99
C ASN A 98 -17.87 -1.33 -4.53
N SER A 99 -16.78 -1.25 -3.77
CA SER A 99 -16.33 0.00 -3.15
C SER A 99 -16.08 1.12 -4.17
N ALA A 100 -15.48 0.82 -5.33
CA ALA A 100 -15.26 1.80 -6.38
C ALA A 100 -16.60 2.34 -6.96
N ALA A 101 -17.58 1.47 -7.20
CA ALA A 101 -18.90 1.88 -7.69
C ALA A 101 -19.65 2.75 -6.67
N VAL A 102 -19.59 2.39 -5.37
CA VAL A 102 -20.18 3.21 -4.29
C VAL A 102 -19.47 4.56 -4.19
N ALA A 103 -18.13 4.59 -4.25
CA ALA A 103 -17.37 5.84 -4.23
C ALA A 103 -17.69 6.74 -5.43
N SER A 104 -17.87 6.17 -6.63
CA SER A 104 -18.34 6.89 -7.81
C SER A 104 -19.73 7.52 -7.59
N GLY A 105 -20.65 6.74 -6.99
CA GLY A 105 -21.98 7.23 -6.63
C GLY A 105 -21.95 8.36 -5.61
N VAL A 106 -21.13 8.24 -4.56
CA VAL A 106 -20.93 9.29 -3.55
C VAL A 106 -20.35 10.56 -4.19
N SER A 107 -19.33 10.43 -5.04
CA SER A 107 -18.74 11.57 -5.76
C SER A 107 -19.77 12.27 -6.66
N ALA A 108 -20.60 11.51 -7.38
CA ALA A 108 -21.67 12.04 -8.21
C ALA A 108 -22.75 12.75 -7.40
N ALA A 109 -23.19 12.18 -6.28
CA ALA A 109 -24.18 12.77 -5.37
C ALA A 109 -23.67 14.07 -4.75
N LEU A 110 -22.42 14.12 -4.31
CA LEU A 110 -21.81 15.34 -3.78
C LEU A 110 -21.80 16.46 -4.83
N ARG A 111 -21.44 16.18 -6.08
CA ARG A 111 -21.50 17.15 -7.17
C ARG A 111 -22.93 17.63 -7.45
N ALA A 112 -23.88 16.71 -7.53
CA ALA A 112 -25.28 17.04 -7.80
C ALA A 112 -25.95 17.90 -6.71
N THR A 113 -25.44 17.80 -5.46
CA THR A 113 -25.92 18.58 -4.31
C THR A 113 -25.09 19.85 -4.03
N GLY A 114 -24.21 20.26 -4.96
CA GLY A 114 -23.37 21.45 -4.80
C GLY A 114 -22.22 21.32 -3.82
N ARG A 115 -21.87 20.10 -3.40
CA ARG A 115 -20.80 19.76 -2.44
C ARG A 115 -19.59 19.12 -3.12
N GLY A 116 -19.26 19.53 -4.32
CA GLY A 116 -18.14 18.99 -5.09
C GLY A 116 -16.75 19.30 -4.51
N ASP A 117 -16.67 20.13 -3.49
CA ASP A 117 -15.48 20.41 -2.67
C ASP A 117 -15.14 19.27 -1.70
N VAL A 118 -16.13 18.49 -1.25
CA VAL A 118 -15.93 17.34 -0.38
C VAL A 118 -15.20 16.22 -1.14
N ARG A 119 -14.08 15.76 -0.59
CA ARG A 119 -13.24 14.74 -1.21
C ARG A 119 -13.74 13.32 -0.90
N VAL A 120 -13.61 12.43 -1.88
CA VAL A 120 -13.95 11.01 -1.69
C VAL A 120 -12.68 10.16 -1.71
N VAL A 121 -12.47 9.40 -0.64
CA VAL A 121 -11.38 8.43 -0.53
C VAL A 121 -11.99 7.03 -0.43
N CYS A 122 -11.67 6.18 -1.40
CA CYS A 122 -12.09 4.79 -1.45
C CYS A 122 -10.93 3.88 -1.02
N GLN A 123 -11.19 2.85 -0.25
CA GLN A 123 -10.17 1.95 0.30
C GLN A 123 -10.58 0.50 0.14
N ALA A 124 -9.61 -0.36 -0.24
CA ALA A 124 -9.80 -1.80 -0.33
C ALA A 124 -8.47 -2.53 -0.14
N GLY A 125 -8.51 -3.79 0.26
CA GLY A 125 -7.38 -4.70 0.15
C GLY A 125 -7.15 -5.14 -1.30
N ASP A 126 -6.05 -5.85 -1.54
CA ASP A 126 -5.68 -6.33 -2.88
C ASP A 126 -6.74 -7.26 -3.49
N GLY A 127 -7.32 -8.19 -2.73
CA GLY A 127 -8.40 -9.06 -3.25
C GLY A 127 -9.62 -8.29 -3.71
N GLY A 128 -10.04 -7.28 -2.93
CA GLY A 128 -11.15 -6.37 -3.27
C GLY A 128 -10.85 -5.45 -4.45
N THR A 129 -9.58 -5.25 -4.77
CA THR A 129 -9.10 -4.31 -5.80
C THR A 129 -8.74 -5.02 -7.11
N VAL A 130 -7.81 -6.00 -7.04
CA VAL A 130 -7.23 -6.60 -8.26
C VAL A 130 -8.06 -7.78 -8.80
N ASP A 131 -8.97 -8.31 -8.00
CA ASP A 131 -9.81 -9.44 -8.37
C ASP A 131 -11.27 -9.02 -8.48
N ILE A 132 -12.06 -9.18 -7.42
CA ILE A 132 -13.51 -9.04 -7.48
C ILE A 132 -14.00 -7.61 -7.79
N GLY A 133 -13.24 -6.58 -7.42
CA GLY A 133 -13.59 -5.19 -7.64
C GLY A 133 -13.03 -4.57 -8.91
N LEU A 134 -12.23 -5.31 -9.70
CA LEU A 134 -11.52 -4.76 -10.85
C LEU A 134 -12.45 -4.12 -11.89
N GLY A 135 -13.59 -4.74 -12.17
CA GLY A 135 -14.56 -4.20 -13.13
C GLY A 135 -15.14 -2.86 -12.68
N CYS A 136 -15.52 -2.74 -11.40
CA CYS A 136 -16.01 -1.48 -10.84
C CYS A 136 -14.92 -0.40 -10.83
N LEU A 137 -13.69 -0.77 -10.51
CA LEU A 137 -12.54 0.13 -10.49
C LEU A 137 -12.18 0.63 -11.90
N SER A 138 -12.16 -0.27 -12.88
CA SER A 138 -11.93 0.09 -14.29
C SER A 138 -12.98 1.09 -14.79
N GLY A 139 -14.26 0.88 -14.47
CA GLY A 139 -15.32 1.83 -14.82
C GLY A 139 -15.19 3.17 -14.10
N MET A 140 -14.70 3.22 -12.86
CA MET A 140 -14.39 4.46 -12.14
C MET A 140 -13.24 5.22 -12.84
N PHE A 141 -12.21 4.52 -13.29
CA PHE A 141 -11.08 5.10 -14.03
C PHE A 141 -11.53 5.64 -15.39
N GLU A 142 -12.30 4.85 -16.16
CA GLU A 142 -12.83 5.22 -17.47
C GLU A 142 -13.65 6.53 -17.42
N ARG A 143 -14.50 6.68 -16.40
CA ARG A 143 -15.30 7.90 -16.20
C ARG A 143 -14.50 9.06 -15.59
N ASN A 144 -13.26 8.81 -15.18
CA ASN A 144 -12.42 9.77 -14.46
C ASN A 144 -13.15 10.37 -13.24
N ASP A 145 -13.82 9.50 -12.46
CA ASP A 145 -14.59 9.94 -11.28
C ASP A 145 -13.65 10.56 -10.24
N ASP A 146 -14.05 11.66 -9.60
CA ASP A 146 -13.21 12.37 -8.62
C ASP A 146 -13.11 11.61 -7.29
N VAL A 147 -12.32 10.54 -7.31
CA VAL A 147 -12.09 9.62 -6.20
C VAL A 147 -10.60 9.30 -6.08
N LEU A 148 -10.05 9.40 -4.87
CA LEU A 148 -8.77 8.76 -4.55
C LEU A 148 -9.05 7.31 -4.13
N PHE A 149 -8.63 6.34 -4.94
CA PHE A 149 -8.69 4.93 -4.58
C PHE A 149 -7.36 4.44 -4.04
N VAL A 150 -7.38 3.86 -2.83
CA VAL A 150 -6.20 3.31 -2.15
C VAL A 150 -6.34 1.80 -2.02
N CYS A 151 -5.42 1.07 -2.61
CA CYS A 151 -5.27 -0.36 -2.44
C CYS A 151 -4.21 -0.65 -1.37
N TYR A 152 -4.60 -1.32 -0.30
CA TYR A 152 -3.68 -1.84 0.70
C TYR A 152 -3.32 -3.28 0.31
N ASP A 153 -2.17 -3.44 -0.35
CA ASP A 153 -1.71 -4.71 -0.88
C ASP A 153 -0.94 -5.51 0.19
N ASN A 154 -1.63 -6.44 0.83
CA ASN A 154 -1.03 -7.43 1.72
C ASN A 154 -0.77 -8.78 1.01
N GLN A 155 -1.01 -8.84 -0.30
CA GLN A 155 -0.73 -9.97 -1.20
C GLN A 155 -1.54 -11.24 -0.92
N GLY A 156 -2.81 -11.08 -0.53
CA GLY A 156 -3.73 -12.20 -0.34
C GLY A 156 -5.06 -11.82 0.31
N TYR A 157 -5.98 -12.76 0.36
CA TYR A 157 -7.22 -12.66 1.16
C TYR A 157 -6.89 -13.03 2.61
N MET A 158 -6.30 -12.09 3.36
CA MET A 158 -5.72 -12.38 4.67
C MET A 158 -6.77 -12.69 5.74
N ASN A 159 -7.86 -11.89 5.77
CA ASN A 159 -8.88 -12.00 6.81
C ASN A 159 -9.65 -13.32 6.76
N THR A 160 -9.83 -13.91 5.59
CA THR A 160 -10.58 -15.15 5.39
C THR A 160 -9.74 -16.43 5.51
N GLY A 161 -8.45 -16.32 5.81
CA GLY A 161 -7.57 -17.46 6.03
C GLY A 161 -6.44 -17.59 5.01
N VAL A 162 -5.95 -16.47 4.48
CA VAL A 162 -4.75 -16.40 3.63
C VAL A 162 -4.91 -17.14 2.30
N GLN A 163 -6.01 -16.93 1.59
CA GLN A 163 -6.17 -17.41 0.22
C GLN A 163 -5.36 -16.55 -0.76
N ARG A 164 -5.02 -17.13 -1.89
CA ARG A 164 -4.35 -16.44 -2.99
C ARG A 164 -5.24 -15.32 -3.58
N SER A 165 -4.67 -14.13 -3.78
CA SER A 165 -5.24 -13.06 -4.62
C SER A 165 -4.46 -12.91 -5.94
N GLY A 166 -4.95 -12.04 -6.83
CA GLY A 166 -4.23 -11.65 -8.04
C GLY A 166 -2.93 -10.89 -7.79
N ALA A 167 -2.71 -10.37 -6.57
CA ALA A 167 -1.47 -9.71 -6.16
C ALA A 167 -0.48 -10.65 -5.46
N THR A 168 -0.89 -11.87 -5.13
CA THR A 168 -0.03 -12.85 -4.46
C THR A 168 1.19 -13.16 -5.34
N PRO A 169 2.42 -12.98 -4.85
CA PRO A 169 3.61 -13.20 -5.66
C PRO A 169 3.78 -14.68 -6.04
N PRO A 170 4.48 -14.96 -7.15
CA PRO A 170 4.82 -16.32 -7.54
C PRO A 170 5.53 -17.06 -6.41
N ALA A 171 5.33 -18.35 -6.33
CA ALA A 171 5.89 -19.25 -5.33
C ALA A 171 5.45 -18.99 -3.88
N ALA A 172 4.62 -18.00 -3.58
CA ALA A 172 4.11 -17.83 -2.23
C ALA A 172 3.15 -18.98 -1.86
N SER A 173 3.35 -19.55 -0.67
CA SER A 173 2.43 -20.52 -0.07
C SER A 173 1.24 -19.79 0.55
N THR A 174 0.03 -20.16 0.14
CA THR A 174 -1.23 -19.69 0.74
C THR A 174 -2.13 -20.88 1.06
N ALA A 175 -3.29 -20.65 1.65
CA ALA A 175 -4.26 -21.71 1.90
C ALA A 175 -4.73 -22.42 0.61
N THR A 176 -4.72 -21.73 -0.53
CA THR A 176 -5.15 -22.23 -1.84
C THR A 176 -4.01 -22.48 -2.82
N THR A 177 -2.77 -22.19 -2.46
CA THR A 177 -1.56 -22.41 -3.29
C THR A 177 -0.43 -22.99 -2.44
N ARG A 178 -0.69 -24.12 -1.80
CA ARG A 178 0.33 -24.83 -1.03
C ARG A 178 1.34 -25.50 -1.94
N PRO A 179 2.63 -25.53 -1.56
CA PRO A 179 3.62 -26.33 -2.27
C PRO A 179 3.23 -27.81 -2.22
N VAL A 180 3.11 -28.44 -3.39
CA VAL A 180 2.76 -29.87 -3.51
C VAL A 180 3.48 -30.45 -4.73
N GLY A 181 4.18 -31.55 -4.55
CA GLY A 181 4.95 -32.19 -5.64
C GLY A 181 5.97 -31.23 -6.25
N THR A 182 5.90 -31.01 -7.55
CA THR A 182 6.76 -30.07 -8.28
C THR A 182 6.30 -28.62 -8.18
N SER A 183 5.07 -28.35 -7.69
CA SER A 183 4.56 -26.99 -7.53
C SER A 183 5.23 -26.29 -6.36
N ALA A 184 5.84 -25.15 -6.61
CA ALA A 184 6.52 -24.35 -5.61
C ALA A 184 5.61 -23.34 -4.89
N GLY A 185 4.29 -23.55 -4.84
CA GLY A 185 3.33 -22.61 -4.28
C GLY A 185 2.49 -21.94 -5.36
N ASN A 186 2.32 -20.59 -5.30
CA ASN A 186 1.53 -19.88 -6.31
C ASN A 186 2.16 -19.99 -7.71
N SER A 187 1.50 -20.71 -8.61
CA SER A 187 1.90 -20.95 -10.01
C SER A 187 0.97 -20.25 -11.04
N PHE A 188 0.07 -19.36 -10.59
CA PHE A 188 -0.88 -18.64 -11.45
C PHE A 188 -0.26 -17.42 -12.13
N GLY A 189 0.96 -17.55 -12.66
CA GLY A 189 1.66 -16.49 -13.36
C GLY A 189 2.27 -15.43 -12.43
N THR A 190 2.58 -14.26 -12.99
CA THR A 190 3.29 -13.19 -12.29
C THR A 190 2.42 -12.30 -11.41
N GLY A 191 1.11 -12.54 -11.40
CA GLY A 191 0.12 -11.66 -10.76
C GLY A 191 -0.29 -10.49 -11.65
N LYS A 192 -1.31 -9.74 -11.19
CA LYS A 192 -1.82 -8.54 -11.87
C LYS A 192 -1.06 -7.32 -11.37
N SER A 193 -0.50 -6.53 -12.26
CA SER A 193 0.08 -5.23 -11.91
C SER A 193 -1.00 -4.16 -12.03
N LEU A 194 -1.74 -3.91 -10.96
CA LEU A 194 -2.82 -2.94 -11.00
C LEU A 194 -2.34 -1.50 -11.20
N PRO A 195 -1.17 -1.05 -10.70
CA PRO A 195 -0.63 0.24 -11.08
C PRO A 195 -0.49 0.41 -12.60
N ASN A 196 0.00 -0.62 -13.32
CA ASN A 196 0.10 -0.56 -14.78
C ASN A 196 -1.28 -0.56 -15.46
N ILE A 197 -2.26 -1.28 -14.92
CA ILE A 197 -3.64 -1.25 -15.43
C ILE A 197 -4.24 0.14 -15.24
N ALA A 198 -4.03 0.77 -14.08
CA ALA A 198 -4.46 2.13 -13.80
C ALA A 198 -3.78 3.16 -14.73
N MET A 199 -2.48 3.01 -14.98
CA MET A 199 -1.75 3.84 -15.94
C MET A 199 -2.31 3.71 -17.36
N ALA A 200 -2.73 2.51 -17.77
CA ALA A 200 -3.33 2.29 -19.09
C ALA A 200 -4.70 2.98 -19.27
N HIS A 201 -5.35 3.42 -18.19
CA HIS A 201 -6.52 4.29 -18.23
C HIS A 201 -6.17 5.78 -18.33
N GLU A 202 -4.90 6.14 -18.33
CA GLU A 202 -4.40 7.53 -18.41
C GLU A 202 -5.02 8.47 -17.36
N ILE A 203 -5.38 7.92 -16.19
CA ILE A 203 -5.93 8.72 -15.09
C ILE A 203 -4.91 9.75 -14.59
N PRO A 204 -5.36 10.86 -13.99
CA PRO A 204 -4.51 11.97 -13.56
C PRO A 204 -3.32 11.56 -12.69
N TYR A 205 -3.49 10.55 -11.81
CA TYR A 205 -2.40 10.15 -10.91
C TYR A 205 -2.45 8.68 -10.53
N VAL A 206 -1.30 8.03 -10.63
CA VAL A 206 -1.03 6.67 -10.13
C VAL A 206 0.26 6.70 -9.34
N ALA A 207 0.26 6.12 -8.14
CA ALA A 207 1.49 5.96 -7.38
C ALA A 207 1.55 4.62 -6.64
N THR A 208 2.75 4.15 -6.41
CA THR A 208 3.05 3.05 -5.52
C THR A 208 3.77 3.57 -4.28
N ALA A 209 3.52 2.98 -3.13
CA ALA A 209 4.15 3.35 -1.86
C ALA A 209 4.26 2.14 -0.93
N THR A 210 4.93 2.28 0.19
CA THR A 210 5.09 1.22 1.18
C THR A 210 5.19 1.79 2.58
N VAL A 211 4.81 1.00 3.58
CA VAL A 211 4.99 1.35 4.99
C VAL A 211 6.46 1.45 5.43
N ALA A 212 7.42 1.11 4.57
CA ALA A 212 8.84 1.31 4.85
C ALA A 212 9.28 2.77 4.78
N ASP A 213 8.51 3.62 4.09
CA ASP A 213 8.72 5.06 3.99
C ASP A 213 7.38 5.79 4.15
N LEU A 214 7.11 6.23 5.38
CA LEU A 214 5.86 6.92 5.70
C LEU A 214 5.83 8.35 5.20
N HIS A 215 7.00 8.98 5.01
CA HIS A 215 7.10 10.32 4.47
C HIS A 215 6.73 10.33 2.97
N ASP A 216 7.28 9.40 2.20
CA ASP A 216 6.91 9.19 0.79
C ASP A 216 5.40 8.89 0.64
N LEU A 217 4.87 7.99 1.48
CA LEU A 217 3.45 7.67 1.48
C LEU A 217 2.57 8.91 1.74
N GLU A 218 2.91 9.70 2.75
CA GLU A 218 2.18 10.93 3.08
C GLU A 218 2.25 11.95 1.95
N ALA A 219 3.44 12.20 1.38
CA ALA A 219 3.63 13.14 0.28
C ALA A 219 2.77 12.77 -0.94
N LYS A 220 2.72 11.49 -1.31
CA LYS A 220 1.89 10.97 -2.40
C LYS A 220 0.40 11.12 -2.13
N VAL A 221 -0.05 10.92 -0.89
CA VAL A 221 -1.45 11.16 -0.51
C VAL A 221 -1.79 12.66 -0.65
N VAL A 222 -0.96 13.54 -0.13
CA VAL A 222 -1.16 15.00 -0.24
C VAL A 222 -1.22 15.44 -1.70
N LYS A 223 -0.31 14.94 -2.54
CA LYS A 223 -0.30 15.20 -3.98
C LYS A 223 -1.58 14.67 -4.65
N ALA A 224 -1.98 13.44 -4.36
CA ALA A 224 -3.24 12.88 -4.88
C ALA A 224 -4.46 13.69 -4.45
N MET A 225 -4.49 14.20 -3.23
CA MET A 225 -5.60 15.03 -2.71
C MET A 225 -5.63 16.43 -3.33
N SER A 226 -4.52 16.96 -3.85
CA SER A 226 -4.48 18.22 -4.57
C SER A 226 -5.03 18.12 -6.00
N MET A 227 -5.08 16.92 -6.57
CA MET A 227 -5.57 16.67 -7.92
C MET A 227 -7.07 16.36 -7.94
N ARG A 228 -7.70 16.46 -9.12
CA ARG A 228 -9.10 16.08 -9.40
C ARG A 228 -9.13 14.94 -10.41
N GLY A 229 -10.28 14.27 -10.50
CA GLY A 229 -10.47 13.08 -11.34
C GLY A 229 -10.09 11.80 -10.58
N ALA A 230 -9.88 10.71 -11.28
CA ALA A 230 -9.51 9.43 -10.68
C ALA A 230 -8.03 9.40 -10.30
N ARG A 231 -7.74 9.02 -9.07
CA ARG A 231 -6.37 8.84 -8.57
C ARG A 231 -6.27 7.48 -7.93
N TYR A 232 -5.14 6.81 -8.14
CA TYR A 232 -4.89 5.48 -7.61
C TYR A 232 -3.58 5.42 -6.83
N LEU A 233 -3.64 4.90 -5.62
CA LEU A 233 -2.49 4.65 -4.77
C LEU A 233 -2.43 3.17 -4.39
N HIS A 234 -1.32 2.51 -4.71
CA HIS A 234 -1.05 1.10 -4.39
C HIS A 234 0.00 1.00 -3.30
N VAL A 235 -0.39 0.56 -2.12
CA VAL A 235 0.47 0.58 -0.93
C VAL A 235 0.79 -0.85 -0.48
N LEU A 236 2.07 -1.23 -0.52
CA LEU A 236 2.53 -2.51 0.01
C LEU A 236 2.47 -2.48 1.55
N VAL A 237 1.67 -3.38 2.10
CA VAL A 237 1.40 -3.47 3.55
C VAL A 237 1.63 -4.90 4.05
N PRO A 238 2.86 -5.24 4.50
CA PRO A 238 3.14 -6.59 4.97
C PRO A 238 2.16 -7.05 6.05
N CYS A 239 1.68 -8.29 5.90
CA CYS A 239 0.83 -8.95 6.89
C CYS A 239 1.66 -9.98 7.68
N PRO A 240 1.99 -9.73 8.97
CA PRO A 240 2.82 -10.65 9.73
C PRO A 240 2.26 -12.07 9.78
N LEU A 241 0.95 -12.20 9.95
CA LEU A 241 0.27 -13.50 10.03
C LEU A 241 0.27 -14.23 8.69
N GLY A 242 -0.15 -13.55 7.62
CA GLY A 242 -0.25 -14.16 6.29
C GLY A 242 1.10 -14.43 5.62
N TRP A 243 2.10 -13.58 5.90
CA TRP A 243 3.45 -13.78 5.37
C TRP A 243 4.30 -14.69 6.26
N GLY A 244 3.86 -14.89 7.53
CA GLY A 244 4.60 -15.65 8.53
C GLY A 244 5.92 -14.98 8.88
N SER A 245 5.94 -13.66 9.02
CA SER A 245 7.07 -12.85 9.46
C SER A 245 6.88 -12.38 10.90
N ALA A 246 7.97 -12.02 11.59
CA ALA A 246 7.87 -11.42 12.91
C ALA A 246 7.16 -10.06 12.84
N SER A 247 6.25 -9.79 13.78
CA SER A 247 5.49 -8.53 13.85
C SER A 247 6.37 -7.28 13.98
N SER A 248 7.58 -7.42 14.55
CA SER A 248 8.57 -6.35 14.68
C SER A 248 9.35 -6.08 13.38
N GLU A 249 9.28 -6.97 12.37
CA GLU A 249 10.10 -6.89 11.17
C GLU A 249 9.34 -6.38 9.93
N ILE A 250 8.07 -6.03 10.05
CA ILE A 250 7.25 -5.63 8.89
C ILE A 250 7.85 -4.49 8.08
N ILE A 251 8.42 -3.49 8.75
CA ILE A 251 9.08 -2.34 8.09
C ILE A 251 10.35 -2.79 7.37
N LYS A 252 11.14 -3.68 7.98
CA LYS A 252 12.33 -4.26 7.36
C LYS A 252 11.95 -5.07 6.11
N VAL A 253 10.92 -5.93 6.21
CA VAL A 253 10.45 -6.75 5.08
C VAL A 253 9.91 -5.86 3.95
N ALA A 254 9.14 -4.81 4.26
CA ALA A 254 8.69 -3.85 3.27
C ALA A 254 9.87 -3.15 2.56
N ARG A 255 10.90 -2.76 3.32
CA ARG A 255 12.12 -2.15 2.77
C ARG A 255 12.92 -3.13 1.90
N LEU A 256 12.98 -4.41 2.27
CA LEU A 256 13.62 -5.43 1.45
C LEU A 256 12.89 -5.65 0.12
N ALA A 257 11.55 -5.58 0.10
CA ALA A 257 10.76 -5.67 -1.14
C ALA A 257 11.11 -4.56 -2.14
N THR A 258 11.35 -3.34 -1.65
CA THR A 258 11.77 -2.22 -2.52
C THR A 258 13.23 -2.36 -2.94
N ARG A 259 14.13 -2.67 -2.00
CA ARG A 259 15.57 -2.78 -2.26
C ARG A 259 15.96 -3.93 -3.18
N CYS A 260 15.19 -5.03 -3.20
CA CYS A 260 15.43 -6.11 -4.15
C CYS A 260 14.76 -5.88 -5.52
N GLY A 261 13.98 -4.80 -5.71
CA GLY A 261 13.30 -4.49 -6.98
C GLY A 261 12.00 -5.25 -7.22
N LEU A 262 11.52 -6.10 -6.30
CA LEU A 262 10.24 -6.80 -6.47
C LEU A 262 9.03 -5.87 -6.35
N PHE A 263 9.15 -4.78 -5.58
CA PHE A 263 8.13 -3.75 -5.46
C PHE A 263 8.69 -2.39 -5.85
N PRO A 264 8.57 -1.98 -7.12
CA PRO A 264 8.96 -0.65 -7.60
C PRO A 264 8.14 0.44 -6.93
N VAL A 265 8.80 1.50 -6.45
CA VAL A 265 8.16 2.69 -5.89
C VAL A 265 8.28 3.82 -6.89
N PHE A 266 7.14 4.30 -7.41
CA PHE A 266 7.08 5.32 -8.46
C PHE A 266 5.81 6.15 -8.40
N GLU A 267 5.81 7.24 -9.16
CA GLU A 267 4.64 8.04 -9.49
C GLU A 267 4.46 8.10 -11.00
N ALA A 268 3.22 8.20 -11.45
CA ALA A 268 2.87 8.39 -12.85
C ALA A 268 1.68 9.36 -12.98
N GLU A 269 1.70 10.14 -14.01
CA GLU A 269 0.62 11.07 -14.38
C GLU A 269 0.23 10.80 -15.83
N HIS A 270 -1.09 10.71 -16.07
CA HIS A 270 -1.64 10.46 -17.41
C HIS A 270 -0.92 9.31 -18.16
N GLY A 271 -0.73 8.18 -17.46
CA GLY A 271 -0.12 6.97 -18.02
C GLY A 271 1.41 6.98 -18.13
N SER A 272 2.08 8.10 -17.85
CA SER A 272 3.54 8.22 -17.94
C SER A 272 4.19 8.28 -16.56
N VAL A 273 5.27 7.51 -16.35
CA VAL A 273 6.06 7.57 -15.10
C VAL A 273 6.75 8.92 -15.01
N THR A 274 6.52 9.65 -13.90
CA THR A 274 7.06 11.00 -13.67
C THR A 274 8.13 11.04 -12.58
N ALA A 275 8.12 10.07 -11.65
CA ALA A 275 9.15 9.96 -10.62
C ALA A 275 9.34 8.50 -10.19
N VAL A 276 10.55 8.16 -9.76
CA VAL A 276 10.89 6.84 -9.22
C VAL A 276 11.74 6.99 -7.97
N SER A 277 11.54 6.10 -6.99
CA SER A 277 12.42 6.00 -5.84
C SER A 277 13.60 5.11 -6.17
N THR A 278 14.80 5.68 -6.20
CA THR A 278 16.02 4.97 -6.56
C THR A 278 16.50 4.02 -5.46
N ILE A 279 17.01 2.87 -5.86
CA ILE A 279 17.61 1.87 -4.97
C ILE A 279 19.10 2.18 -4.82
N ARG A 280 19.49 2.76 -3.69
CA ARG A 280 20.91 3.10 -3.41
C ARG A 280 21.73 1.86 -3.04
N GLN A 281 21.11 0.87 -2.39
CA GLN A 281 21.76 -0.34 -1.90
C GLN A 281 20.90 -1.54 -2.28
N PRO A 282 21.06 -2.09 -3.49
CA PRO A 282 20.31 -3.25 -3.93
C PRO A 282 20.67 -4.48 -3.07
N VAL A 283 19.72 -5.36 -2.91
CA VAL A 283 19.88 -6.64 -2.20
C VAL A 283 19.32 -7.77 -3.06
N PRO A 284 19.82 -9.01 -2.91
CA PRO A 284 19.23 -10.14 -3.61
C PRO A 284 17.79 -10.40 -3.12
N VAL A 285 16.94 -10.96 -3.99
CA VAL A 285 15.55 -11.30 -3.62
C VAL A 285 15.49 -12.28 -2.45
N GLU A 286 16.49 -13.10 -2.28
CA GLU A 286 16.60 -14.06 -1.20
C GLU A 286 16.49 -13.40 0.19
N ASP A 287 17.08 -12.21 0.37
CA ASP A 287 17.00 -11.45 1.62
C ASP A 287 15.56 -11.05 1.95
N TYR A 288 14.74 -10.77 0.92
CA TYR A 288 13.31 -10.50 1.09
C TYR A 288 12.50 -11.76 1.35
N LEU A 289 12.85 -12.89 0.72
CA LEU A 289 12.07 -14.12 0.82
C LEU A 289 12.28 -14.85 2.16
N ARG A 290 13.52 -14.95 2.65
CA ARG A 290 13.89 -15.72 3.84
C ARG A 290 13.15 -15.34 5.13
N PRO A 291 12.87 -14.05 5.44
CA PRO A 291 12.14 -13.69 6.65
C PRO A 291 10.65 -14.09 6.64
N GLN A 292 10.14 -14.65 5.54
CA GLN A 292 8.72 -14.92 5.32
C GLN A 292 8.47 -16.44 5.25
N THR A 293 7.73 -17.00 6.21
CA THR A 293 7.43 -18.44 6.24
C THR A 293 6.70 -18.92 4.97
N ARG A 294 5.93 -18.02 4.30
CA ARG A 294 5.25 -18.37 3.04
C ARG A 294 6.20 -18.76 1.90
N PHE A 295 7.49 -18.49 2.03
CA PHE A 295 8.56 -18.90 1.10
C PHE A 295 9.53 -19.92 1.68
N ALA A 296 9.36 -20.37 2.93
CA ALA A 296 10.31 -21.24 3.62
C ALA A 296 10.57 -22.56 2.87
N HIS A 297 9.59 -23.05 2.10
CA HIS A 297 9.73 -24.27 1.30
C HIS A 297 10.77 -24.14 0.17
N LEU A 298 11.09 -22.93 -0.28
CA LEU A 298 12.12 -22.69 -1.30
C LEU A 298 13.54 -22.92 -0.78
N PHE A 299 13.71 -23.00 0.54
CA PHE A 299 15.01 -23.09 1.22
C PHE A 299 15.18 -24.36 2.06
N ARG A 300 14.23 -25.32 1.98
CA ARG A 300 14.28 -26.59 2.74
C ARG A 300 14.80 -27.73 1.85
N GLY A 301 15.55 -28.68 2.46
CA GLY A 301 16.15 -29.79 1.73
C GLY A 301 17.09 -29.30 0.63
N GLU A 302 16.93 -29.79 -0.60
CA GLU A 302 17.69 -29.31 -1.75
C GLU A 302 17.30 -27.89 -2.20
N GLY A 303 16.19 -27.37 -1.63
CA GLY A 303 15.66 -26.05 -1.99
C GLY A 303 15.12 -25.97 -3.42
N ARG A 304 14.83 -24.75 -3.85
CA ARG A 304 14.34 -24.43 -5.21
C ARG A 304 15.12 -23.23 -5.76
N PRO A 305 16.44 -23.39 -6.00
CA PRO A 305 17.27 -22.30 -6.52
C PRO A 305 16.78 -21.80 -7.90
N ASP A 306 16.18 -22.67 -8.71
CA ASP A 306 15.53 -22.33 -9.98
C ASP A 306 14.40 -21.30 -9.81
N VAL A 307 13.57 -21.47 -8.80
CA VAL A 307 12.46 -20.54 -8.51
C VAL A 307 12.97 -19.22 -7.92
N VAL A 308 14.00 -19.28 -7.05
CA VAL A 308 14.63 -18.07 -6.52
C VAL A 308 15.29 -17.26 -7.62
N ALA A 309 15.97 -17.92 -8.56
CA ALA A 309 16.57 -17.28 -9.75
C ALA A 309 15.49 -16.60 -10.62
N ALA A 310 14.36 -17.26 -10.88
CA ALA A 310 13.25 -16.67 -11.65
C ALA A 310 12.64 -15.43 -10.96
N LEU A 311 12.60 -15.42 -9.62
CA LEU A 311 12.17 -14.24 -8.85
C LEU A 311 13.21 -13.11 -8.92
N GLN A 312 14.52 -13.44 -8.92
CA GLN A 312 15.58 -12.46 -9.14
C GLN A 312 15.48 -11.83 -10.53
N GLU A 313 15.32 -12.62 -11.59
CA GLU A 313 15.12 -12.10 -12.93
C GLU A 313 13.91 -11.15 -13.05
N ARG A 314 12.84 -11.44 -12.27
CA ARG A 314 11.69 -10.54 -12.20
C ARG A 314 12.06 -9.21 -11.56
N ALA A 315 12.82 -9.24 -10.47
CA ALA A 315 13.32 -8.05 -9.79
C ALA A 315 14.20 -7.22 -10.73
N ASP A 316 15.11 -7.88 -11.44
CA ASP A 316 16.02 -7.23 -12.39
C ASP A 316 15.25 -6.59 -13.56
N ARG A 317 14.21 -7.28 -14.08
CA ARG A 317 13.31 -6.68 -15.09
C ARG A 317 12.59 -5.44 -14.58
N ASN A 318 12.13 -5.43 -13.32
CA ASN A 318 11.52 -4.24 -12.72
C ASN A 318 12.53 -3.10 -12.57
N ILE A 319 13.72 -3.41 -12.09
CA ILE A 319 14.82 -2.44 -11.95
C ILE A 319 15.11 -1.78 -13.31
N ALA A 320 15.28 -2.60 -14.36
CA ALA A 320 15.55 -2.11 -15.71
C ALA A 320 14.36 -1.31 -16.27
N ARG A 321 13.13 -1.81 -16.11
CA ARG A 321 11.92 -1.18 -16.66
C ARG A 321 11.67 0.22 -16.10
N TYR A 322 11.91 0.42 -14.80
CA TYR A 322 11.62 1.68 -14.10
C TYR A 322 12.89 2.52 -13.87
N GLY A 323 14.08 2.06 -14.26
CA GLY A 323 15.33 2.78 -14.00
C GLY A 323 15.59 2.98 -12.51
N LEU A 324 15.41 1.93 -11.70
CA LEU A 324 15.44 2.07 -10.24
C LEU A 324 16.83 2.19 -9.63
N LEU A 325 17.92 1.88 -10.35
CA LEU A 325 19.27 2.08 -9.83
C LEU A 325 19.68 3.54 -10.00
N ALA A 326 20.30 4.10 -8.96
CA ALA A 326 20.96 5.40 -9.08
C ALA A 326 21.98 5.29 -10.21
N GLY A 327 21.83 6.13 -11.23
CA GLY A 327 22.61 6.03 -12.46
C GLY A 327 24.10 6.14 -12.17
N SER A 328 24.90 5.34 -12.86
CA SER A 328 26.33 5.50 -13.08
C SER A 328 26.65 6.69 -14.03
N GLY A 329 25.82 7.73 -14.02
CA GLY A 329 25.81 8.82 -15.01
C GLY A 329 26.05 10.24 -14.48
N GLU A 330 26.40 10.43 -13.20
CA GLU A 330 26.74 11.75 -12.67
C GLU A 330 28.16 11.84 -12.07
N GLU A 331 29.09 11.01 -12.52
CA GLU A 331 30.51 11.20 -12.24
C GLU A 331 31.26 11.69 -13.52
N SER A 332 30.91 12.85 -14.02
CA SER A 332 31.84 13.55 -14.94
C SER A 332 31.35 14.95 -15.28
N GLN A 333 31.35 15.88 -14.33
CA GLN A 333 31.43 17.34 -14.59
C GLN A 333 31.70 18.16 -13.31
N GLU A 334 32.68 17.74 -12.49
CA GLU A 334 33.34 18.63 -11.54
C GLU A 334 34.82 18.29 -11.51
N GLU A 335 35.52 18.43 -12.63
CA GLU A 335 36.95 18.66 -12.71
C GLU A 335 37.27 19.31 -14.07
N SER A 336 37.16 20.63 -14.11
CA SER A 336 38.01 21.48 -14.97
C SER A 336 37.84 22.97 -14.59
#